data_985c32364fd0f8e070fbcea0e2e79247
#
_entry.id   985c32364fd0f8e070fbcea0e2e79247
#
_cell.length_a   1.000
_cell.length_b   1.000
_cell.length_c   1.000
_cell.angle_alpha   90.00
_cell.angle_beta   90.00
_cell.angle_gamma   90.00
#
_symmetry.space_group_name_H-M   'P 1'
#
loop_
_entity.id
_entity.type
_entity.pdbx_description
1 polymer ?
#
loop_
_entity_poly.entity_id
_entity_poly.type
_entity_poly.pdbx_seq_one_letter_code
_entity_poly.pdbx_strand_id
1 'polypeptide(L)'
;MSPIGAVAMRVDLLAGTFYAPARMPPRAPTILVFDSGLGGLTVFSELRRARPDARFVYAADDAAFPYGRLTEAELVARVLTVMDRLIERHAPDLVVIACHTASTLVLPPLRQRFAIPFVGTVPAIKPAAALSASKRFSVLATPGTVARDYTRDLVETYAAGCRVTLVGSRRLASLAEAELSGAPGPDEEIEAEIAPCFVADEDGRTDVIVLACTHYPLLLPRFMPLAPWPVTWIDPAPAIARRVVQLIGEPLDPDAATDEAFAVFTSAAGIGEPLRGALAARGLPRFRVETVPMARG
;
A
#
# COMPACT_ATOMS: atom_id res chain seq x y z
N MET A 1 -6.06 -5.28 47.24
CA MET A 1 -6.19 -4.06 46.45
C MET A 1 -5.13 -4.14 45.34
N SER A 2 -5.56 -4.56 44.15
CA SER A 2 -4.68 -4.64 42.96
C SER A 2 -4.65 -3.29 42.28
N PRO A 3 -3.50 -2.83 41.76
CA PRO A 3 -3.44 -1.56 41.06
C PRO A 3 -4.05 -1.70 39.66
N ILE A 4 -4.96 -0.79 39.37
CA ILE A 4 -5.58 -0.61 38.05
C ILE A 4 -4.47 -0.16 37.10
N GLY A 5 -4.13 -1.01 36.13
CA GLY A 5 -3.16 -0.69 35.09
C GLY A 5 -3.64 0.47 34.23
N ALA A 6 -2.86 1.53 34.19
CA ALA A 6 -3.08 2.66 33.31
C ALA A 6 -2.97 2.22 31.85
N VAL A 7 -4.11 2.24 31.13
CA VAL A 7 -4.16 2.07 29.68
C VAL A 7 -3.56 3.33 29.03
N ALA A 8 -2.36 3.22 28.50
CA ALA A 8 -1.73 4.31 27.77
C ALA A 8 -2.47 4.53 26.45
N MET A 9 -3.26 5.58 26.36
CA MET A 9 -3.84 6.10 25.11
C MET A 9 -2.72 6.67 24.24
N ARG A 10 -2.48 6.09 23.08
CA ARG A 10 -1.55 6.62 22.08
C ARG A 10 -2.32 7.33 20.97
N VAL A 11 -1.94 8.59 20.72
CA VAL A 11 -2.48 9.41 19.63
C VAL A 11 -1.82 9.01 18.32
N ASP A 12 -2.60 8.71 17.29
CA ASP A 12 -2.10 8.60 15.93
C ASP A 12 -1.99 10.04 15.36
N LEU A 13 -0.79 10.58 15.37
CA LEU A 13 -0.49 11.95 14.94
C LEU A 13 -0.79 12.23 13.45
N LEU A 14 -1.10 11.18 12.66
CA LEU A 14 -1.38 11.31 11.22
C LEU A 14 -2.87 11.33 10.88
N ALA A 15 -3.78 11.04 11.82
CA ALA A 15 -5.20 10.94 11.50
C ALA A 15 -6.17 11.39 12.61
N GLY A 16 -5.70 11.94 13.71
CA GLY A 16 -6.58 12.45 14.80
C GLY A 16 -7.52 11.40 15.43
N THR A 17 -7.35 10.12 15.12
CA THR A 17 -8.22 9.04 15.61
C THR A 17 -7.53 8.28 16.75
N PHE A 18 -8.15 8.31 17.92
CA PHE A 18 -7.70 7.55 19.08
C PHE A 18 -8.15 6.09 18.91
N TYR A 19 -7.21 5.17 18.71
CA TYR A 19 -7.48 3.74 18.86
C TYR A 19 -7.00 3.31 20.25
N ALA A 20 -7.95 2.90 21.10
CA ALA A 20 -7.56 2.03 22.21
C ALA A 20 -6.97 0.74 21.63
N PRO A 21 -5.89 0.15 22.20
CA PRO A 21 -5.39 -1.12 21.73
C PRO A 21 -6.54 -2.13 21.77
N ALA A 22 -6.96 -2.59 20.60
CA ALA A 22 -7.99 -3.63 20.53
C ALA A 22 -7.44 -4.84 21.32
N ARG A 23 -8.19 -5.30 22.32
CA ARG A 23 -7.85 -6.53 23.02
C ARG A 23 -8.07 -7.67 22.03
N MET A 24 -7.00 -8.03 21.30
CA MET A 24 -7.06 -9.11 20.34
C MET A 24 -7.47 -10.41 21.03
N PRO A 25 -8.32 -11.22 20.42
CA PRO A 25 -8.66 -12.54 20.95
C PRO A 25 -7.38 -13.41 21.03
N PRO A 26 -7.36 -14.43 21.90
CA PRO A 26 -6.23 -15.36 22.03
C PRO A 26 -6.13 -16.34 20.85
N ARG A 27 -6.43 -15.90 19.64
CA ARG A 27 -6.35 -16.61 18.37
C ARG A 27 -5.54 -15.82 17.37
N ALA A 28 -5.01 -16.50 16.36
CA ALA A 28 -4.36 -15.84 15.22
C ALA A 28 -5.32 -14.82 14.56
N PRO A 29 -4.88 -13.56 14.35
CA PRO A 29 -5.74 -12.54 13.76
C PRO A 29 -5.96 -12.78 12.28
N THR A 30 -7.11 -12.37 11.76
CA THR A 30 -7.38 -12.30 10.32
C THR A 30 -7.10 -10.90 9.82
N ILE A 31 -6.16 -10.76 8.90
CA ILE A 31 -5.76 -9.49 8.29
C ILE A 31 -6.24 -9.47 6.84
N LEU A 32 -7.10 -8.49 6.51
CA LEU A 32 -7.51 -8.21 5.14
C LEU A 32 -6.55 -7.16 4.55
N VAL A 33 -5.86 -7.52 3.46
CA VAL A 33 -4.99 -6.61 2.70
C VAL A 33 -5.69 -6.28 1.40
N PHE A 34 -6.06 -5.02 1.22
CA PHE A 34 -6.82 -4.55 0.07
C PHE A 34 -5.98 -3.64 -0.83
N ASP A 35 -6.02 -3.90 -2.11
CA ASP A 35 -5.42 -3.07 -3.15
C ASP A 35 -6.35 -2.96 -4.39
N SER A 36 -6.07 -2.00 -5.25
CA SER A 36 -6.77 -1.87 -6.54
C SER A 36 -6.39 -2.94 -7.56
N GLY A 37 -5.30 -3.66 -7.33
CA GLY A 37 -4.73 -4.67 -8.23
C GLY A 37 -3.73 -5.56 -7.50
N LEU A 38 -2.58 -5.80 -8.14
CA LEU A 38 -1.55 -6.72 -7.65
C LEU A 38 -0.40 -6.01 -6.90
N GLY A 39 -0.34 -4.68 -6.94
CA GLY A 39 0.72 -3.92 -6.27
C GLY A 39 0.81 -4.17 -4.77
N GLY A 40 -0.34 -4.33 -4.11
CA GLY A 40 -0.43 -4.61 -2.69
C GLY A 40 0.24 -5.92 -2.24
N LEU A 41 0.66 -6.79 -3.16
CA LEU A 41 1.45 -7.98 -2.87
C LEU A 41 2.79 -7.64 -2.21
N THR A 42 3.34 -6.46 -2.44
CA THR A 42 4.55 -5.97 -1.76
C THR A 42 4.27 -5.76 -0.27
N VAL A 43 3.18 -5.09 0.05
CA VAL A 43 2.71 -4.87 1.43
C VAL A 43 2.33 -6.20 2.09
N PHE A 44 1.62 -7.07 1.39
CA PHE A 44 1.26 -8.40 1.88
C PHE A 44 2.49 -9.22 2.27
N SER A 45 3.55 -9.20 1.46
CA SER A 45 4.79 -9.94 1.76
C SER A 45 5.45 -9.45 3.05
N GLU A 46 5.49 -8.15 3.31
CA GLU A 46 6.02 -7.57 4.55
C GLU A 46 5.14 -7.90 5.76
N LEU A 47 3.81 -7.85 5.59
CA LEU A 47 2.87 -8.22 6.63
C LEU A 47 2.99 -9.69 7.01
N ARG A 48 3.11 -10.58 6.04
CA ARG A 48 3.30 -12.02 6.27
C ARG A 48 4.60 -12.33 7.00
N ARG A 49 5.67 -11.57 6.69
CA ARG A 49 6.95 -11.69 7.42
C ARG A 49 6.83 -11.21 8.86
N ALA A 50 6.11 -10.11 9.08
CA ALA A 50 5.93 -9.52 10.41
C ALA A 50 4.92 -10.27 11.29
N ARG A 51 3.95 -10.95 10.70
CA ARG A 51 2.89 -11.71 11.38
C ARG A 51 2.68 -13.06 10.70
N PRO A 52 3.66 -13.99 10.81
CA PRO A 52 3.56 -15.31 10.18
C PRO A 52 2.40 -16.15 10.74
N ASP A 53 1.99 -15.88 11.97
CA ASP A 53 0.86 -16.52 12.68
C ASP A 53 -0.53 -16.05 12.16
N ALA A 54 -0.62 -14.94 11.43
CA ALA A 54 -1.89 -14.36 11.01
C ALA A 54 -2.51 -15.09 9.81
N ARG A 55 -3.85 -15.13 9.77
CA ARG A 55 -4.62 -15.52 8.59
C ARG A 55 -4.72 -14.31 7.66
N PHE A 56 -4.48 -14.52 6.36
CA PHE A 56 -4.51 -13.42 5.41
C PHE A 56 -5.56 -13.61 4.33
N VAL A 57 -6.28 -12.52 4.06
CA VAL A 57 -7.12 -12.35 2.88
C VAL A 57 -6.50 -11.21 2.06
N TYR A 58 -5.90 -11.53 0.92
CA TYR A 58 -5.48 -10.51 -0.04
C TYR A 58 -6.61 -10.22 -1.00
N ALA A 59 -7.09 -8.99 -1.08
CA ALA A 59 -8.18 -8.62 -1.96
C ALA A 59 -7.72 -7.59 -3.00
N ALA A 60 -7.82 -7.97 -4.28
CA ALA A 60 -7.55 -7.11 -5.43
C ALA A 60 -8.88 -6.68 -6.06
N ASP A 61 -9.13 -5.36 -6.12
CA ASP A 61 -10.26 -4.81 -6.86
C ASP A 61 -9.93 -4.58 -8.35
N ASP A 62 -9.50 -5.66 -8.99
CA ASP A 62 -9.04 -5.70 -10.37
C ASP A 62 -10.11 -5.31 -11.40
N ALA A 63 -11.40 -5.44 -11.06
CA ALA A 63 -12.50 -4.97 -11.90
C ALA A 63 -12.50 -3.44 -12.09
N ALA A 64 -11.93 -2.68 -11.15
CA ALA A 64 -11.87 -1.22 -11.19
C ALA A 64 -10.45 -0.68 -11.39
N PHE A 65 -9.49 -1.55 -11.69
CA PHE A 65 -8.09 -1.16 -11.94
C PHE A 65 -7.93 -0.39 -13.26
N PRO A 66 -7.09 0.64 -13.31
CA PRO A 66 -6.41 1.31 -12.18
C PRO A 66 -7.27 2.44 -11.58
N TYR A 67 -7.28 2.54 -10.25
CA TYR A 67 -8.04 3.54 -9.50
C TYR A 67 -7.74 5.01 -9.87
N GLY A 68 -6.59 5.27 -10.46
CA GLY A 68 -6.22 6.61 -10.94
C GLY A 68 -7.11 7.16 -12.08
N ARG A 69 -8.00 6.34 -12.64
CA ARG A 69 -8.98 6.74 -13.67
C ARG A 69 -10.33 7.14 -13.07
N LEU A 70 -10.60 6.81 -11.82
CA LEU A 70 -11.85 7.11 -11.14
C LEU A 70 -11.82 8.53 -10.57
N THR A 71 -12.99 9.19 -10.57
CA THR A 71 -13.20 10.38 -9.76
C THR A 71 -13.12 10.03 -8.26
N GLU A 72 -12.96 11.03 -7.41
CA GLU A 72 -12.91 10.82 -5.95
C GLU A 72 -14.19 10.16 -5.42
N ALA A 73 -15.33 10.64 -5.87
CA ALA A 73 -16.64 10.12 -5.45
C ALA A 73 -16.82 8.64 -5.88
N GLU A 74 -16.48 8.33 -7.14
CA GLU A 74 -16.56 6.96 -7.65
C GLU A 74 -15.64 6.02 -6.90
N LEU A 75 -14.39 6.47 -6.61
CA LEU A 75 -13.41 5.67 -5.87
C LEU A 75 -13.91 5.37 -4.46
N VAL A 76 -14.37 6.39 -3.73
CA VAL A 76 -14.90 6.21 -2.37
C VAL A 76 -16.11 5.27 -2.37
N ALA A 77 -17.07 5.49 -3.25
CA ALA A 77 -18.27 4.65 -3.37
C ALA A 77 -17.90 3.19 -3.70
N ARG A 78 -16.94 3.00 -4.62
CA ARG A 78 -16.44 1.67 -5.01
C ARG A 78 -15.82 0.95 -3.83
N VAL A 79 -14.87 1.59 -3.14
CA VAL A 79 -14.16 0.96 -2.02
C VAL A 79 -15.12 0.64 -0.87
N LEU A 80 -16.05 1.52 -0.54
CA LEU A 80 -17.07 1.23 0.48
C LEU A 80 -17.89 -0.01 0.11
N THR A 81 -18.35 -0.10 -1.14
CA THR A 81 -19.14 -1.25 -1.63
C THR A 81 -18.36 -2.56 -1.56
N VAL A 82 -17.07 -2.54 -1.93
CA VAL A 82 -16.20 -3.72 -1.86
C VAL A 82 -15.92 -4.09 -0.42
N MET A 83 -15.62 -3.11 0.45
CA MET A 83 -15.34 -3.35 1.87
C MET A 83 -16.54 -3.92 2.62
N ASP A 84 -17.77 -3.46 2.35
CA ASP A 84 -18.98 -4.05 2.95
C ASP A 84 -18.98 -5.56 2.78
N ARG A 85 -18.77 -6.04 1.55
CA ARG A 85 -18.80 -7.48 1.24
C ARG A 85 -17.63 -8.24 1.84
N LEU A 86 -16.42 -7.69 1.72
CA LEU A 86 -15.22 -8.35 2.21
C LEU A 86 -15.24 -8.47 3.75
N ILE A 87 -15.65 -7.42 4.44
CA ILE A 87 -15.72 -7.41 5.92
C ILE A 87 -16.82 -8.34 6.42
N GLU A 88 -18.01 -8.30 5.81
CA GLU A 88 -19.11 -9.22 6.15
C GLU A 88 -18.70 -10.69 5.96
N ARG A 89 -18.02 -10.99 4.85
CA ARG A 89 -17.68 -12.36 4.47
C ARG A 89 -16.49 -12.93 5.21
N HIS A 90 -15.48 -12.13 5.48
CA HIS A 90 -14.19 -12.61 6.01
C HIS A 90 -13.97 -12.25 7.48
N ALA A 91 -14.81 -11.37 8.06
CA ALA A 91 -14.74 -10.91 9.44
C ALA A 91 -13.29 -10.61 9.92
N PRO A 92 -12.56 -9.71 9.22
CA PRO A 92 -11.16 -9.41 9.55
C PRO A 92 -11.08 -8.68 10.91
N ASP A 93 -9.99 -8.93 11.62
CA ASP A 93 -9.66 -8.22 12.86
C ASP A 93 -8.99 -6.86 12.57
N LEU A 94 -8.40 -6.72 11.38
CA LEU A 94 -7.77 -5.50 10.89
C LEU A 94 -7.78 -5.48 9.36
N VAL A 95 -7.95 -4.27 8.78
CA VAL A 95 -7.85 -4.04 7.34
C VAL A 95 -6.67 -3.15 7.03
N VAL A 96 -5.87 -3.55 6.04
CA VAL A 96 -4.81 -2.73 5.45
C VAL A 96 -5.26 -2.27 4.07
N ILE A 97 -5.42 -0.96 3.89
CA ILE A 97 -5.61 -0.36 2.57
C ILE A 97 -4.23 -0.11 1.98
N ALA A 98 -3.73 -1.07 1.21
CA ALA A 98 -2.38 -1.02 0.65
C ALA A 98 -2.25 0.03 -0.46
N CYS A 99 -3.31 0.25 -1.25
CA CYS A 99 -3.33 1.21 -2.35
C CYS A 99 -3.15 2.66 -1.88
N HIS A 100 -2.09 3.35 -2.32
CA HIS A 100 -1.84 4.77 -2.00
C HIS A 100 -2.98 5.66 -2.52
N THR A 101 -3.40 5.47 -3.76
CA THR A 101 -4.48 6.26 -4.38
C THR A 101 -5.77 6.17 -3.58
N ALA A 102 -6.11 4.98 -3.07
CA ALA A 102 -7.29 4.78 -2.24
C ALA A 102 -7.10 5.38 -0.84
N SER A 103 -5.97 5.11 -0.19
CA SER A 103 -5.72 5.49 1.21
C SER A 103 -5.91 6.98 1.48
N THR A 104 -5.57 7.84 0.53
CA THR A 104 -5.72 9.30 0.69
C THR A 104 -7.17 9.77 0.77
N LEU A 105 -8.14 8.94 0.38
CA LEU A 105 -9.56 9.31 0.30
C LEU A 105 -10.45 8.45 1.19
N VAL A 106 -10.20 7.13 1.25
CA VAL A 106 -11.19 6.19 1.79
C VAL A 106 -11.08 5.94 3.28
N LEU A 107 -9.94 6.27 3.91
CA LEU A 107 -9.75 5.98 5.34
C LEU A 107 -10.77 6.68 6.25
N PRO A 108 -11.08 7.98 6.10
CA PRO A 108 -12.08 8.62 6.94
C PRO A 108 -13.47 7.96 6.82
N PRO A 109 -14.06 7.77 5.63
CA PRO A 109 -15.37 7.14 5.51
C PRO A 109 -15.38 5.65 5.95
N LEU A 110 -14.28 4.90 5.75
CA LEU A 110 -14.18 3.54 6.25
C LEU A 110 -14.19 3.48 7.79
N ARG A 111 -13.43 4.36 8.44
CA ARG A 111 -13.37 4.45 9.91
C ARG A 111 -14.68 4.91 10.54
N GLN A 112 -15.48 5.69 9.80
CA GLN A 112 -16.83 6.07 10.24
C GLN A 112 -17.83 4.91 10.13
N ARG A 113 -17.65 4.05 9.10
CA ARG A 113 -18.60 2.98 8.79
C ARG A 113 -18.35 1.70 9.59
N PHE A 114 -17.11 1.36 9.88
CA PHE A 114 -16.72 0.08 10.48
C PHE A 114 -15.95 0.28 11.78
N ALA A 115 -16.26 -0.55 12.79
CA ALA A 115 -15.62 -0.49 14.11
C ALA A 115 -14.28 -1.24 14.19
N ILE A 116 -13.74 -1.72 13.07
CA ILE A 116 -12.45 -2.42 13.01
C ILE A 116 -11.31 -1.46 12.66
N PRO A 117 -10.06 -1.74 13.06
CA PRO A 117 -8.92 -0.89 12.72
C PRO A 117 -8.61 -0.91 11.22
N PHE A 118 -8.32 0.26 10.66
CA PHE A 118 -7.83 0.45 9.30
C PHE A 118 -6.43 1.06 9.31
N VAL A 119 -5.49 0.37 8.67
CA VAL A 119 -4.15 0.89 8.35
C VAL A 119 -4.13 1.28 6.88
N GLY A 120 -3.78 2.51 6.59
CA GLY A 120 -3.55 2.97 5.23
C GLY A 120 -2.08 3.16 4.94
N THR A 121 -1.79 3.53 3.71
CA THR A 121 -0.46 3.93 3.27
C THR A 121 -0.46 5.37 2.81
N VAL A 122 0.63 6.06 3.07
CA VAL A 122 0.86 7.44 2.66
C VAL A 122 2.27 7.58 2.11
N PRO A 123 2.52 8.54 1.20
CA PRO A 123 3.88 8.80 0.73
C PRO A 123 4.85 9.03 1.90
N ALA A 124 5.99 8.33 1.86
CA ALA A 124 6.98 8.34 2.94
C ALA A 124 7.83 9.64 2.95
N ILE A 125 7.18 10.81 2.92
CA ILE A 125 7.81 12.14 2.80
C ILE A 125 8.68 12.46 4.01
N LYS A 126 8.17 12.22 5.23
CA LYS A 126 8.93 12.46 6.45
C LYS A 126 10.24 11.65 6.53
N PRO A 127 10.25 10.33 6.27
CA PRO A 127 11.49 9.57 6.16
C PRO A 127 12.42 10.07 5.05
N ALA A 128 11.88 10.44 3.89
CA ALA A 128 12.69 10.96 2.78
C ALA A 128 13.40 12.27 3.14
N ALA A 129 12.69 13.22 3.74
CA ALA A 129 13.26 14.48 4.20
C ALA A 129 14.37 14.30 5.25
N ALA A 130 14.25 13.27 6.11
CA ALA A 130 15.25 12.93 7.10
C ALA A 130 16.49 12.27 6.47
N LEU A 131 16.31 11.38 5.48
CA LEU A 131 17.37 10.61 4.83
C LEU A 131 18.12 11.41 3.77
N SER A 132 17.45 12.33 3.06
CA SER A 132 18.06 13.11 1.99
C SER A 132 19.19 14.00 2.52
N ALA A 133 20.41 13.72 2.11
CA ALA A 133 21.59 14.52 2.41
C ALA A 133 21.62 15.80 1.57
N SER A 134 21.24 15.71 0.30
CA SER A 134 21.16 16.84 -0.64
C SER A 134 19.98 17.77 -0.38
N LYS A 135 19.02 17.36 0.49
CA LYS A 135 17.73 18.02 0.67
C LYS A 135 16.92 18.11 -0.62
N ARG A 136 17.13 17.16 -1.54
CA ARG A 136 16.43 17.01 -2.81
C ARG A 136 15.95 15.57 -2.94
N PHE A 137 14.66 15.38 -2.96
CA PHE A 137 14.09 14.06 -3.17
C PHE A 137 12.87 14.11 -4.09
N SER A 138 12.58 12.99 -4.71
CA SER A 138 11.41 12.84 -5.56
C SER A 138 10.39 11.88 -4.96
N VAL A 139 9.11 12.14 -5.24
CA VAL A 139 8.00 11.26 -4.90
C VAL A 139 7.41 10.74 -6.20
N LEU A 140 7.65 9.46 -6.49
CA LEU A 140 7.11 8.77 -7.65
C LEU A 140 5.78 8.11 -7.25
N ALA A 141 4.69 8.55 -7.87
CA ALA A 141 3.34 8.16 -7.52
C ALA A 141 2.42 8.05 -8.75
N THR A 142 1.16 7.71 -8.56
CA THR A 142 0.15 7.88 -9.60
C THR A 142 -0.25 9.35 -9.75
N PRO A 143 -0.75 9.80 -10.92
CA PRO A 143 -1.23 11.17 -11.09
C PRO A 143 -2.26 11.58 -10.03
N GLY A 144 -3.17 10.67 -9.66
CA GLY A 144 -4.14 10.90 -8.60
C GLY A 144 -3.50 11.16 -7.24
N THR A 145 -2.42 10.46 -6.89
CA THR A 145 -1.73 10.64 -5.59
C THR A 145 -0.97 11.97 -5.54
N VAL A 146 -0.26 12.35 -6.59
CA VAL A 146 0.49 13.64 -6.61
C VAL A 146 -0.41 14.86 -6.68
N ALA A 147 -1.59 14.74 -7.27
CA ALA A 147 -2.55 15.83 -7.39
C ALA A 147 -3.30 16.15 -6.07
N ARG A 148 -3.25 15.27 -5.05
CA ARG A 148 -3.98 15.44 -3.79
C ARG A 148 -3.40 16.54 -2.92
N ASP A 149 -4.26 17.34 -2.31
CA ASP A 149 -3.88 18.31 -1.29
C ASP A 149 -3.17 17.62 -0.13
N TYR A 150 -3.66 16.45 0.28
CA TYR A 150 -3.02 15.63 1.29
C TYR A 150 -1.52 15.36 1.03
N THR A 151 -1.12 15.12 -0.21
CA THR A 151 0.31 14.93 -0.56
C THR A 151 1.08 16.22 -0.42
N ARG A 152 0.49 17.36 -0.78
CA ARG A 152 1.10 18.69 -0.62
C ARG A 152 1.24 19.05 0.86
N ASP A 153 0.21 18.81 1.67
CA ASP A 153 0.23 19.04 3.13
C ASP A 153 1.35 18.25 3.81
N LEU A 154 1.59 17.00 3.37
CA LEU A 154 2.71 16.20 3.87
C LEU A 154 4.06 16.81 3.51
N VAL A 155 4.22 17.35 2.29
CA VAL A 155 5.46 18.03 1.86
C VAL A 155 5.65 19.30 2.69
N GLU A 156 4.65 20.14 2.83
CA GLU A 156 4.70 21.38 3.61
C GLU A 156 5.02 21.10 5.09
N THR A 157 4.39 20.08 5.66
CA THR A 157 4.56 19.72 7.08
C THR A 157 5.93 19.13 7.39
N TYR A 158 6.44 18.25 6.54
CA TYR A 158 7.60 17.41 6.88
C TYR A 158 8.85 17.68 6.04
N ALA A 159 8.75 18.43 4.94
CA ALA A 159 9.83 18.65 4.01
C ALA A 159 10.06 20.15 3.66
N ALA A 160 9.66 21.08 4.55
CA ALA A 160 9.78 22.52 4.33
C ALA A 160 11.21 22.97 3.99
N GLY A 161 12.24 22.24 4.45
CA GLY A 161 13.67 22.51 4.13
C GLY A 161 14.22 21.71 2.96
N CYS A 162 13.35 21.03 2.16
CA CYS A 162 13.75 20.22 1.05
C CYS A 162 13.15 20.71 -0.27
N ARG A 163 13.83 20.44 -1.38
CA ARG A 163 13.25 20.55 -2.72
C ARG A 163 12.64 19.21 -3.10
N VAL A 164 11.31 19.17 -3.23
CA VAL A 164 10.56 17.95 -3.51
C VAL A 164 9.99 17.98 -4.91
N THR A 165 10.34 16.97 -5.71
CA THR A 165 9.78 16.77 -7.05
C THR A 165 8.67 15.73 -7.00
N LEU A 166 7.44 16.11 -7.34
CA LEU A 166 6.30 15.21 -7.40
C LEU A 166 6.14 14.68 -8.84
N VAL A 167 6.30 13.38 -9.04
CA VAL A 167 6.24 12.72 -10.36
C VAL A 167 5.06 11.76 -10.41
N GLY A 168 4.12 12.04 -11.32
CA GLY A 168 2.91 11.24 -11.53
C GLY A 168 3.05 10.33 -12.75
N SER A 169 3.35 9.05 -12.56
CA SER A 169 3.42 8.06 -13.65
C SER A 169 2.04 7.49 -13.99
N ARG A 170 1.72 7.46 -15.28
CA ARG A 170 0.47 6.88 -15.80
C ARG A 170 0.61 5.41 -16.19
N ARG A 171 1.83 4.92 -16.40
CA ARG A 171 2.11 3.62 -17.01
C ARG A 171 2.72 2.61 -16.06
N LEU A 172 3.53 3.01 -15.09
CA LEU A 172 4.28 2.11 -14.23
C LEU A 172 3.41 1.08 -13.49
N ALA A 173 2.20 1.45 -13.04
CA ALA A 173 1.30 0.49 -12.39
C ALA A 173 0.88 -0.63 -13.36
N SER A 174 0.52 -0.29 -14.61
CA SER A 174 0.16 -1.29 -15.63
C SER A 174 1.36 -2.10 -16.10
N LEU A 175 2.56 -1.50 -16.17
CA LEU A 175 3.79 -2.22 -16.49
C LEU A 175 4.14 -3.25 -15.40
N ALA A 176 3.93 -2.90 -14.13
CA ALA A 176 4.12 -3.83 -13.02
C ALA A 176 3.12 -5.00 -13.03
N GLU A 177 1.86 -4.75 -13.39
CA GLU A 177 0.85 -5.81 -13.58
C GLU A 177 1.24 -6.74 -14.73
N ALA A 178 1.72 -6.17 -15.85
CA ALA A 178 2.20 -6.93 -17.00
C ALA A 178 3.41 -7.81 -16.65
N GLU A 179 4.36 -7.31 -15.86
CA GLU A 179 5.49 -8.06 -15.31
C GLU A 179 5.02 -9.31 -14.56
N LEU A 180 4.09 -9.14 -13.62
CA LEU A 180 3.52 -10.26 -12.84
C LEU A 180 2.72 -11.25 -13.69
N SER A 181 2.16 -10.77 -14.79
CA SER A 181 1.41 -11.59 -15.76
C SER A 181 2.29 -12.26 -16.79
N GLY A 182 3.63 -12.13 -16.70
CA GLY A 182 4.59 -12.75 -17.60
C GLY A 182 4.72 -12.06 -18.97
N ALA A 183 4.28 -10.81 -19.09
CA ALA A 183 4.36 -10.00 -20.30
C ALA A 183 5.08 -8.66 -20.02
N PRO A 184 6.37 -8.68 -19.62
CA PRO A 184 7.09 -7.48 -19.24
C PRO A 184 7.16 -6.47 -20.40
N GLY A 185 6.88 -5.20 -20.08
CA GLY A 185 7.08 -4.11 -21.02
C GLY A 185 8.58 -3.77 -21.23
N PRO A 186 8.91 -2.96 -22.24
CA PRO A 186 10.30 -2.58 -22.54
C PRO A 186 10.88 -1.65 -21.46
N ASP A 187 12.22 -1.70 -21.28
CA ASP A 187 12.93 -0.87 -20.31
C ASP A 187 12.85 0.61 -20.62
N GLU A 188 12.80 0.97 -21.89
CA GLU A 188 12.68 2.35 -22.36
C GLU A 188 11.42 3.05 -21.87
N GLU A 189 10.32 2.30 -21.71
CA GLU A 189 9.08 2.83 -21.15
C GLU A 189 9.20 3.08 -19.64
N ILE A 190 9.87 2.19 -18.93
CA ILE A 190 10.15 2.36 -17.50
C ILE A 190 11.09 3.54 -17.28
N GLU A 191 12.17 3.62 -18.06
CA GLU A 191 13.15 4.70 -17.99
C GLU A 191 12.48 6.07 -18.21
N ALA A 192 11.64 6.19 -19.24
CA ALA A 192 10.92 7.44 -19.53
C ALA A 192 10.02 7.88 -18.38
N GLU A 193 9.38 6.93 -17.67
CA GLU A 193 8.48 7.23 -16.54
C GLU A 193 9.23 7.58 -15.25
N ILE A 194 10.44 7.06 -15.03
CA ILE A 194 11.26 7.40 -13.84
C ILE A 194 12.20 8.59 -14.06
N ALA A 195 12.57 8.89 -15.30
CA ALA A 195 13.53 9.96 -15.62
C ALA A 195 13.20 11.32 -14.97
N PRO A 196 11.91 11.76 -14.89
CA PRO A 196 11.58 13.02 -14.23
C PRO A 196 11.88 13.06 -12.72
N CYS A 197 12.13 11.89 -12.09
CA CYS A 197 12.55 11.84 -10.69
C CYS A 197 14.00 12.28 -10.49
N PHE A 198 14.80 12.27 -11.52
CA PHE A 198 16.23 12.55 -11.47
C PHE A 198 16.50 14.00 -11.86
N VAL A 199 16.43 14.87 -10.85
CA VAL A 199 16.67 16.32 -11.02
C VAL A 199 18.04 16.67 -10.46
N ALA A 200 18.83 17.41 -11.24
CA ALA A 200 20.14 17.95 -10.84
C ALA A 200 20.26 19.41 -11.26
N ASP A 201 20.85 20.24 -10.40
CA ASP A 201 21.24 21.62 -10.66
C ASP A 201 22.53 21.99 -9.89
N GLU A 202 22.88 23.28 -9.86
CA GLU A 202 24.09 23.79 -9.20
C GLU A 202 24.14 23.47 -7.68
N ASP A 203 22.99 23.37 -7.02
CA ASP A 203 22.89 23.11 -5.58
C ASP A 203 22.88 21.61 -5.23
N GLY A 204 22.87 20.71 -6.20
CA GLY A 204 22.89 19.26 -5.97
C GLY A 204 21.92 18.48 -6.85
N ARG A 205 21.75 17.20 -6.51
CA ARG A 205 20.88 16.27 -7.26
C ARG A 205 19.99 15.44 -6.35
N THR A 206 18.91 14.90 -6.91
CA THR A 206 18.04 13.93 -6.22
C THR A 206 18.87 12.76 -5.68
N ASP A 207 18.77 12.50 -4.39
CA ASP A 207 19.45 11.39 -3.70
C ASP A 207 18.51 10.37 -3.07
N VAL A 208 17.22 10.72 -2.98
CA VAL A 208 16.16 9.84 -2.44
C VAL A 208 14.96 9.87 -3.39
N ILE A 209 14.34 8.69 -3.63
CA ILE A 209 13.08 8.56 -4.36
C ILE A 209 12.10 7.74 -3.52
N VAL A 210 10.94 8.32 -3.24
CA VAL A 210 9.84 7.65 -2.53
C VAL A 210 8.95 6.92 -3.53
N LEU A 211 8.75 5.62 -3.33
CA LEU A 211 7.82 4.81 -4.11
C LEU A 211 6.41 4.91 -3.51
N ALA A 212 5.63 5.89 -3.96
CA ALA A 212 4.30 6.18 -3.44
C ALA A 212 3.18 5.53 -4.29
N CYS A 213 3.44 4.30 -4.74
CA CYS A 213 2.48 3.38 -5.35
C CYS A 213 2.92 1.95 -5.03
N THR A 214 1.99 1.10 -4.63
CA THR A 214 2.23 -0.30 -4.27
C THR A 214 2.84 -1.15 -5.38
N HIS A 215 2.62 -0.77 -6.63
CA HIS A 215 3.15 -1.46 -7.80
C HIS A 215 4.65 -1.20 -8.03
N TYR A 216 5.16 -0.03 -7.64
CA TYR A 216 6.50 0.38 -8.03
C TYR A 216 7.63 -0.44 -7.40
N PRO A 217 7.53 -0.93 -6.15
CA PRO A 217 8.55 -1.86 -5.62
C PRO A 217 8.69 -3.16 -6.42
N LEU A 218 7.66 -3.59 -7.17
CA LEU A 218 7.74 -4.74 -8.07
C LEU A 218 8.70 -4.52 -9.24
N LEU A 219 8.84 -3.25 -9.67
CA LEU A 219 9.73 -2.83 -10.75
C LEU A 219 11.11 -2.36 -10.24
N LEU A 220 11.36 -2.36 -8.94
CA LEU A 220 12.61 -1.87 -8.37
C LEU A 220 13.87 -2.56 -8.94
N PRO A 221 13.88 -3.88 -9.21
CA PRO A 221 15.02 -4.51 -9.87
C PRO A 221 15.34 -3.95 -11.27
N ARG A 222 14.34 -3.37 -11.93
CA ARG A 222 14.49 -2.70 -13.23
C ARG A 222 14.81 -1.20 -13.09
N PHE A 223 14.28 -0.53 -12.06
CA PHE A 223 14.58 0.89 -11.80
C PHE A 223 16.05 1.12 -11.49
N MET A 224 16.66 0.23 -10.72
CA MET A 224 18.04 0.40 -10.25
C MET A 224 19.07 0.49 -11.40
N PRO A 225 19.07 -0.39 -12.41
CA PRO A 225 20.00 -0.29 -13.55
C PRO A 225 19.66 0.86 -14.51
N LEU A 226 18.41 1.32 -14.57
CA LEU A 226 17.96 2.42 -15.44
C LEU A 226 18.18 3.80 -14.80
N ALA A 227 18.53 3.85 -13.52
CA ALA A 227 18.80 5.11 -12.82
C ALA A 227 20.11 5.76 -13.33
N PRO A 228 20.12 7.05 -13.72
CA PRO A 228 21.31 7.72 -14.24
C PRO A 228 22.40 7.95 -13.18
N TRP A 229 22.03 7.83 -11.88
CA TRP A 229 22.94 7.78 -10.74
C TRP A 229 22.30 7.07 -9.56
N PRO A 230 23.09 6.55 -8.61
CA PRO A 230 22.58 5.90 -7.42
C PRO A 230 21.72 6.83 -6.57
N VAL A 231 20.57 6.32 -6.12
CA VAL A 231 19.65 6.98 -5.18
C VAL A 231 19.17 5.97 -4.13
N THR A 232 18.68 6.48 -3.00
CA THR A 232 17.97 5.66 -2.03
C THR A 232 16.50 5.55 -2.41
N TRP A 233 16.03 4.34 -2.68
CA TRP A 233 14.62 4.06 -2.94
C TRP A 233 13.90 3.76 -1.63
N ILE A 234 12.80 4.45 -1.34
CA ILE A 234 12.00 4.21 -0.13
C ILE A 234 10.72 3.47 -0.50
N ASP A 235 10.63 2.22 -0.04
CA ASP A 235 9.41 1.42 -0.05
C ASP A 235 8.66 1.60 1.28
N PRO A 236 7.38 2.01 1.31
CA PRO A 236 6.62 2.15 2.53
C PRO A 236 6.15 0.84 3.16
N ALA A 237 6.19 -0.29 2.44
CA ALA A 237 5.64 -1.57 2.90
C ALA A 237 6.18 -2.04 4.27
N PRO A 238 7.49 -1.95 4.58
CA PRO A 238 7.99 -2.30 5.91
C PRO A 238 7.44 -1.41 7.03
N ALA A 239 7.17 -0.13 6.74
CA ALA A 239 6.58 0.78 7.74
C ALA A 239 5.10 0.46 8.02
N ILE A 240 4.37 0.05 6.98
CA ILE A 240 2.98 -0.42 7.11
C ILE A 240 2.93 -1.67 7.98
N ALA A 241 3.81 -2.64 7.74
CA ALA A 241 3.90 -3.87 8.53
C ALA A 241 4.19 -3.58 10.01
N ARG A 242 5.17 -2.70 10.30
CA ARG A 242 5.43 -2.26 11.68
C ARG A 242 4.21 -1.60 12.32
N ARG A 243 3.44 -0.80 11.56
CA ARG A 243 2.21 -0.18 12.08
C ARG A 243 1.15 -1.21 12.43
N VAL A 244 0.98 -2.25 11.63
CA VAL A 244 0.08 -3.36 11.92
C VAL A 244 0.49 -4.05 13.23
N VAL A 245 1.77 -4.43 13.38
CA VAL A 245 2.27 -5.03 14.62
C VAL A 245 2.04 -4.13 15.85
N GLN A 246 2.24 -2.81 15.72
CA GLN A 246 1.94 -1.87 16.81
C GLN A 246 0.47 -1.88 17.25
N LEU A 247 -0.46 -2.15 16.33
CA LEU A 247 -1.90 -2.16 16.61
C LEU A 247 -2.40 -3.48 17.17
N ILE A 248 -1.92 -4.60 16.64
CA ILE A 248 -2.44 -5.93 16.98
C ILE A 248 -1.47 -6.79 17.78
N GLY A 249 -0.28 -6.25 18.13
CA GLY A 249 0.74 -6.95 18.90
C GLY A 249 1.70 -7.79 18.05
N GLU A 250 2.72 -8.32 18.70
CA GLU A 250 3.67 -9.26 18.12
C GLU A 250 3.03 -10.63 17.86
N PRO A 251 3.61 -11.47 16.98
CA PRO A 251 3.11 -12.82 16.75
C PRO A 251 3.08 -13.62 18.06
N LEU A 252 2.03 -14.43 18.22
CA LEU A 252 1.90 -15.33 19.38
C LEU A 252 2.99 -16.40 19.38
N ASP A 253 3.34 -16.86 18.19
CA ASP A 253 4.46 -17.76 17.93
C ASP A 253 5.14 -17.32 16.63
N PRO A 254 6.38 -16.81 16.70
CA PRO A 254 7.10 -16.35 15.50
C PRO A 254 7.43 -17.47 14.51
N ASP A 255 7.46 -18.72 14.97
CA ASP A 255 7.78 -19.90 14.15
C ASP A 255 6.51 -20.57 13.58
N ALA A 256 5.34 -20.19 14.07
CA ALA A 256 4.05 -20.69 13.59
C ALA A 256 3.65 -19.99 12.29
N ALA A 257 4.13 -20.48 11.15
CA ALA A 257 3.60 -20.07 9.87
C ALA A 257 2.23 -20.71 9.62
N THR A 258 1.21 -19.89 9.30
CA THR A 258 -0.08 -20.42 8.85
C THR A 258 -0.11 -20.47 7.32
N ASP A 259 -0.64 -21.58 6.76
CA ASP A 259 -0.95 -21.69 5.33
C ASP A 259 -2.35 -21.13 4.98
N GLU A 260 -2.97 -20.41 5.93
CA GLU A 260 -4.31 -19.87 5.78
C GLU A 260 -4.30 -18.48 5.09
N ALA A 261 -3.64 -18.42 3.92
CA ALA A 261 -3.68 -17.24 3.07
C ALA A 261 -4.34 -17.57 1.72
N PHE A 262 -5.18 -16.65 1.23
CA PHE A 262 -5.75 -16.75 -0.10
C PHE A 262 -6.02 -15.37 -0.70
N ALA A 263 -6.12 -15.31 -2.03
CA ALA A 263 -6.46 -14.10 -2.74
C ALA A 263 -7.95 -14.04 -3.11
N VAL A 264 -8.51 -12.84 -3.15
CA VAL A 264 -9.86 -12.53 -3.66
C VAL A 264 -9.70 -11.53 -4.81
N PHE A 265 -10.33 -11.80 -5.92
CA PHE A 265 -10.40 -10.92 -7.08
C PHE A 265 -11.85 -10.49 -7.31
N THR A 266 -12.07 -9.22 -7.66
CA THR A 266 -13.42 -8.74 -8.01
C THR A 266 -13.80 -9.00 -9.46
N SER A 267 -12.84 -9.48 -10.27
CA SER A 267 -13.01 -9.91 -11.65
C SER A 267 -12.31 -11.24 -11.90
N ALA A 268 -12.74 -11.97 -12.92
CA ALA A 268 -12.04 -13.17 -13.39
C ALA A 268 -11.04 -12.86 -14.52
N ALA A 269 -10.91 -11.60 -14.93
CA ALA A 269 -10.07 -11.22 -16.05
C ALA A 269 -8.58 -11.30 -15.69
N GLY A 270 -7.77 -11.87 -16.58
CA GLY A 270 -6.32 -11.82 -16.45
C GLY A 270 -5.66 -12.84 -15.49
N ILE A 271 -6.43 -13.76 -14.86
CA ILE A 271 -5.87 -14.75 -13.95
C ILE A 271 -5.30 -15.94 -14.74
N GLY A 272 -4.19 -15.72 -15.45
CA GLY A 272 -3.44 -16.75 -16.18
C GLY A 272 -2.44 -17.51 -15.31
N GLU A 273 -1.77 -18.51 -15.91
CA GLU A 273 -0.78 -19.35 -15.23
C GLU A 273 0.40 -18.55 -14.65
N PRO A 274 0.97 -17.52 -15.33
CA PRO A 274 2.05 -16.72 -14.75
C PRO A 274 1.64 -16.02 -13.46
N LEU A 275 0.44 -15.42 -13.43
CA LEU A 275 -0.08 -14.78 -12.23
C LEU A 275 -0.33 -15.78 -11.10
N ARG A 276 -0.85 -16.97 -11.40
CA ARG A 276 -1.02 -18.05 -10.42
C ARG A 276 0.31 -18.45 -9.78
N GLY A 277 1.35 -18.60 -10.61
CA GLY A 277 2.72 -18.86 -10.14
C GLY A 277 3.27 -17.75 -9.27
N ALA A 278 3.07 -16.48 -9.66
CA ALA A 278 3.50 -15.32 -8.91
C ALA A 278 2.79 -15.18 -7.53
N LEU A 279 1.50 -15.52 -7.47
CA LEU A 279 0.73 -15.57 -6.22
C LEU A 279 1.21 -16.71 -5.32
N ALA A 280 1.37 -17.93 -5.87
CA ALA A 280 1.83 -19.10 -5.13
C ALA A 280 3.23 -18.87 -4.52
N ALA A 281 4.16 -18.30 -5.30
CA ALA A 281 5.49 -17.93 -4.83
C ALA A 281 5.49 -16.96 -3.65
N ARG A 282 4.43 -16.17 -3.50
CA ARG A 282 4.22 -15.25 -2.37
C ARG A 282 3.37 -15.84 -1.24
N GLY A 283 2.99 -17.13 -1.36
CA GLY A 283 2.20 -17.84 -0.35
C GLY A 283 0.69 -17.59 -0.45
N LEU A 284 0.21 -17.29 -1.66
CA LEU A 284 -1.21 -17.19 -2.01
C LEU A 284 -1.57 -18.26 -3.08
N PRO A 285 -1.42 -19.57 -2.78
CA PRO A 285 -1.66 -20.61 -3.79
C PRO A 285 -3.15 -20.76 -4.14
N ARG A 286 -4.03 -20.23 -3.32
CA ARG A 286 -5.48 -20.29 -3.48
C ARG A 286 -6.04 -18.92 -3.78
N PHE A 287 -7.01 -18.85 -4.68
CA PHE A 287 -7.76 -17.60 -4.92
C PHE A 287 -9.24 -17.89 -5.16
N ARG A 288 -10.05 -16.86 -5.02
CA ARG A 288 -11.48 -16.83 -5.29
C ARG A 288 -11.83 -15.62 -6.14
N VAL A 289 -12.90 -15.71 -6.91
CA VAL A 289 -13.50 -14.56 -7.58
C VAL A 289 -14.79 -14.20 -6.85
N GLU A 290 -14.84 -12.98 -6.36
CA GLU A 290 -16.00 -12.41 -5.67
C GLU A 290 -16.46 -11.18 -6.43
N THR A 291 -17.21 -11.38 -7.50
CA THR A 291 -17.62 -10.31 -8.39
C THR A 291 -18.38 -9.22 -7.65
N VAL A 292 -17.84 -8.00 -7.71
CA VAL A 292 -18.49 -6.78 -7.23
C VAL A 292 -18.78 -5.91 -8.43
N PRO A 293 -20.04 -5.76 -8.84
CA PRO A 293 -20.40 -4.94 -9.99
C PRO A 293 -19.95 -3.49 -9.82
N MET A 294 -19.53 -2.86 -10.92
CA MET A 294 -19.38 -1.41 -10.95
C MET A 294 -20.76 -0.76 -10.72
N ALA A 295 -20.79 0.32 -9.95
CA ALA A 295 -22.03 1.11 -9.85
C ALA A 295 -22.41 1.57 -11.27
N ARG A 296 -23.65 1.36 -11.65
CA ARG A 296 -24.17 1.94 -12.88
C ARG A 296 -24.29 3.45 -12.64
N GLY A 297 -23.50 4.24 -13.37
CA GLY A 297 -23.60 5.68 -13.40
C GLY A 297 -24.95 6.15 -13.93
#